data_5dc19e313b1fc39bedfd01a05bfbdeb3
#
_entry.id   5dc19e313b1fc39bedfd01a05bfbdeb3
#
_cell.length_a   1.000
_cell.length_b   1.000
_cell.length_c   1.000
_cell.angle_alpha   90.00
_cell.angle_beta   90.00
_cell.angle_gamma   90.00
#
_symmetry.space_group_name_H-M   'P 1'
#
loop_
_entity.id
_entity.type
_entity.pdbx_description
1 polymer ?
#
loop_
_entity_poly.entity_id
_entity_poly.type
_entity_poly.pdbx_seq_one_letter_code
_entity_poly.pdbx_strand_id
1 'polypeptide(L)'
;MESSGKDNYGFDGEEKHGAATREKFEVEKKKKRKIKSKWTCCQITLLTLSLLTVAVSAALLIAFPAIFDAILSAKMEVVSGSYSYQLWHYTPVPIFLRFYIYNLTNPEEFSAGGKAVLQEVGPYVYREFHEKKNISFHDNNTVTFYQQRWWTWDQEASGNHTQEDKVVILNTVPVSAAWTLYRNEPLMLPLLNTFFKLVHEELIVTTTAGKVLFEGFTDPVLNATHLGDGSSLPPFLPPGLADYDKFGWFYKRNLSLTYDGLFNMYNGHDSLDNLGVIDWWNYGKETDFFDYPCNLVEGSAGSCGRRDSRRPTCRSSAPTCA
;
A
#
# COMPACT_ATOMS: atom_id res chain seq x y z
N MET A 1 -89.07 74.80 -67.07
CA MET A 1 -89.62 73.63 -67.15
C MET A 1 -88.69 72.57 -67.62
N GLU A 2 -88.16 72.05 -67.09
CA GLU A 2 -87.12 71.52 -66.63
C GLU A 2 -86.97 70.17 -66.66
N SER A 3 -86.06 69.54 -67.02
CA SER A 3 -85.90 68.13 -66.89
C SER A 3 -84.45 67.67 -66.57
N SER A 4 -84.39 66.98 -65.62
CA SER A 4 -83.20 66.44 -65.00
C SER A 4 -82.77 65.14 -65.64
N GLY A 5 -81.56 65.00 -66.07
CA GLY A 5 -80.92 63.74 -66.40
C GLY A 5 -80.01 63.23 -65.23
N LYS A 6 -80.17 61.99 -64.86
CA LYS A 6 -79.28 61.30 -63.92
C LYS A 6 -78.44 60.33 -64.69
N ASP A 7 -77.19 60.60 -64.72
CA ASP A 7 -76.15 59.63 -65.16
C ASP A 7 -75.80 58.63 -64.05
N ASN A 8 -75.94 57.34 -64.32
CA ASN A 8 -75.53 56.25 -63.48
C ASN A 8 -74.13 55.80 -63.93
N TYR A 9 -73.12 56.16 -63.20
CA TYR A 9 -71.83 55.55 -63.37
C TYR A 9 -71.71 54.34 -62.43
N GLY A 10 -71.48 53.18 -63.05
CA GLY A 10 -71.37 51.91 -62.37
C GLY A 10 -70.09 51.77 -61.56
N PHE A 11 -70.26 51.29 -60.38
CA PHE A 11 -69.22 50.94 -59.40
C PHE A 11 -68.80 49.45 -59.56
N ASP A 12 -68.08 49.09 -60.65
CA ASP A 12 -67.60 47.69 -60.86
C ASP A 12 -66.11 47.48 -60.65
N GLY A 13 -65.38 48.51 -60.21
CA GLY A 13 -63.89 48.41 -60.03
C GLY A 13 -63.40 48.05 -58.63
N GLU A 14 -64.23 48.31 -57.60
CA GLU A 14 -63.74 48.10 -56.19
C GLU A 14 -63.87 46.68 -55.64
N GLU A 15 -64.88 45.93 -56.17
CA GLU A 15 -65.07 44.54 -55.64
C GLU A 15 -63.97 43.55 -56.06
N LYS A 16 -63.38 43.72 -57.26
CA LYS A 16 -62.28 42.84 -57.72
C LYS A 16 -60.97 43.13 -57.02
N HIS A 17 -60.68 44.37 -56.62
CA HIS A 17 -59.47 44.69 -55.85
C HIS A 17 -59.56 44.22 -54.40
N GLY A 18 -60.76 44.29 -53.80
CA GLY A 18 -60.98 43.80 -52.42
C GLY A 18 -60.86 42.30 -52.30
N ALA A 19 -61.32 41.53 -53.28
CA ALA A 19 -61.30 40.08 -53.35
C ALA A 19 -59.85 39.61 -53.52
N ALA A 20 -59.08 40.19 -54.45
CA ALA A 20 -57.63 39.82 -54.65
C ALA A 20 -56.72 40.15 -53.43
N THR A 21 -57.06 41.24 -52.74
CA THR A 21 -56.36 41.63 -51.54
C THR A 21 -56.67 40.71 -50.35
N ARG A 22 -57.92 40.29 -50.18
CA ARG A 22 -58.32 39.28 -49.17
C ARG A 22 -57.75 37.94 -49.46
N GLU A 23 -57.70 37.50 -50.70
CA GLU A 23 -57.11 36.22 -51.07
C GLU A 23 -55.59 36.17 -50.79
N LYS A 24 -54.87 37.26 -51.15
CA LYS A 24 -53.45 37.41 -50.81
C LYS A 24 -53.19 37.38 -49.29
N PHE A 25 -54.05 38.04 -48.51
CA PHE A 25 -53.95 38.09 -47.07
C PHE A 25 -54.22 36.71 -46.39
N GLU A 26 -55.22 35.99 -46.93
CA GLU A 26 -55.52 34.61 -46.47
C GLU A 26 -54.38 33.60 -46.84
N VAL A 27 -53.81 33.73 -48.04
CA VAL A 27 -52.68 32.93 -48.48
C VAL A 27 -51.47 33.24 -47.62
N GLU A 28 -51.20 34.49 -47.30
CA GLU A 28 -50.10 34.89 -46.43
C GLU A 28 -50.33 34.44 -44.99
N LYS A 29 -51.52 34.50 -44.43
CA LYS A 29 -51.88 33.93 -43.13
C LYS A 29 -51.72 32.40 -43.10
N LYS A 30 -52.11 31.69 -44.15
CA LYS A 30 -51.95 30.24 -44.28
C LYS A 30 -50.43 29.88 -44.35
N LYS A 31 -49.66 30.70 -45.09
CA LYS A 31 -48.16 30.50 -45.15
C LYS A 31 -47.51 30.78 -43.84
N LYS A 32 -47.87 31.83 -43.11
CA LYS A 32 -47.39 32.14 -41.77
C LYS A 32 -47.77 31.06 -40.72
N ARG A 33 -49.05 30.53 -40.84
CA ARG A 33 -49.49 29.41 -39.99
C ARG A 33 -48.68 28.08 -40.24
N LYS A 34 -48.43 27.79 -41.53
CA LYS A 34 -47.63 26.62 -41.92
C LYS A 34 -46.16 26.71 -41.45
N ILE A 35 -45.57 27.90 -41.51
CA ILE A 35 -44.21 28.17 -41.01
C ILE A 35 -44.17 28.05 -39.48
N LYS A 36 -45.11 28.64 -38.74
CA LYS A 36 -45.27 28.51 -37.31
C LYS A 36 -45.42 27.03 -36.88
N SER A 37 -46.24 26.27 -37.60
CA SER A 37 -46.45 24.85 -37.30
C SER A 37 -45.16 24.01 -37.52
N LYS A 38 -44.38 24.29 -38.56
CA LYS A 38 -43.10 23.58 -38.79
C LYS A 38 -42.05 23.95 -37.77
N TRP A 39 -41.96 25.21 -37.36
CA TRP A 39 -41.01 25.65 -36.30
C TRP A 39 -41.41 25.09 -34.95
N THR A 40 -42.68 25.06 -34.58
CA THR A 40 -43.15 24.49 -33.31
C THR A 40 -42.88 22.99 -33.22
N CYS A 41 -43.02 22.23 -34.30
CA CYS A 41 -42.72 20.82 -34.32
C CYS A 41 -41.20 20.58 -34.12
N CYS A 42 -40.35 21.33 -34.78
CA CYS A 42 -38.92 21.24 -34.64
C CYS A 42 -38.44 21.68 -33.22
N GLN A 43 -39.08 22.70 -32.65
CA GLN A 43 -38.79 23.15 -31.29
C GLN A 43 -39.23 22.12 -30.24
N ILE A 44 -40.39 21.48 -30.43
CA ILE A 44 -40.83 20.40 -29.52
C ILE A 44 -39.92 19.21 -29.59
N THR A 45 -39.46 18.77 -30.77
CA THR A 45 -38.54 17.66 -30.91
C THR A 45 -37.16 17.96 -30.29
N LEU A 46 -36.66 19.20 -30.43
CA LEU A 46 -35.40 19.61 -29.77
C LEU A 46 -35.56 19.67 -28.25
N LEU A 47 -36.68 20.17 -27.75
CA LEU A 47 -36.95 20.20 -26.30
C LEU A 47 -37.08 18.76 -25.72
N THR A 48 -37.81 17.88 -26.41
CA THR A 48 -37.92 16.48 -25.94
C THR A 48 -36.58 15.76 -25.97
N LEU A 49 -35.78 15.98 -27.02
CA LEU A 49 -34.43 15.39 -27.08
C LEU A 49 -33.52 15.92 -25.96
N SER A 50 -33.54 17.24 -25.71
CA SER A 50 -32.76 17.85 -24.64
C SER A 50 -33.20 17.36 -23.24
N LEU A 51 -34.50 17.21 -23.03
CA LEU A 51 -35.03 16.68 -21.77
C LEU A 51 -34.63 15.21 -21.56
N LEU A 52 -34.66 14.43 -22.64
CA LEU A 52 -34.20 13.03 -22.62
C LEU A 52 -32.72 12.94 -22.32
N THR A 53 -31.89 13.77 -22.94
CA THR A 53 -30.41 13.77 -22.64
C THR A 53 -30.14 14.19 -21.22
N VAL A 54 -30.81 15.19 -20.67
CA VAL A 54 -30.71 15.60 -19.27
C VAL A 54 -31.15 14.46 -18.35
N ALA A 55 -32.26 13.79 -18.62
CA ALA A 55 -32.73 12.68 -17.82
C ALA A 55 -31.77 11.49 -17.84
N VAL A 56 -31.24 11.13 -19.01
CA VAL A 56 -30.21 10.07 -19.14
C VAL A 56 -28.90 10.45 -18.41
N SER A 57 -28.48 11.71 -18.55
CA SER A 57 -27.29 12.21 -17.86
C SER A 57 -27.46 12.17 -16.33
N ALA A 58 -28.62 12.58 -15.83
CA ALA A 58 -28.93 12.52 -14.41
C ALA A 58 -29.00 11.08 -13.90
N ALA A 59 -29.62 10.17 -14.65
CA ALA A 59 -29.65 8.75 -14.31
C ALA A 59 -28.25 8.13 -14.28
N LEU A 60 -27.38 8.46 -15.24
CA LEU A 60 -25.98 8.02 -15.26
C LEU A 60 -25.18 8.57 -14.09
N LEU A 61 -25.36 9.86 -13.75
CA LEU A 61 -24.66 10.44 -12.59
C LEU A 61 -25.07 9.78 -11.26
N ILE A 62 -26.34 9.41 -11.13
CA ILE A 62 -26.85 8.70 -9.93
C ILE A 62 -26.35 7.26 -9.90
N ALA A 63 -26.35 6.57 -11.04
CA ALA A 63 -25.95 5.16 -11.13
C ALA A 63 -24.41 4.97 -11.13
N PHE A 64 -23.66 5.98 -11.59
CA PHE A 64 -22.20 5.88 -11.76
C PHE A 64 -21.44 5.43 -10.50
N PRO A 65 -21.69 5.99 -9.29
CA PRO A 65 -20.99 5.55 -8.09
C PRO A 65 -21.19 4.05 -7.82
N ALA A 66 -22.43 3.56 -7.93
CA ALA A 66 -22.73 2.15 -7.69
C ALA A 66 -22.10 1.22 -8.74
N ILE A 67 -22.13 1.62 -10.01
CA ILE A 67 -21.48 0.87 -11.10
C ILE A 67 -19.97 0.88 -10.91
N PHE A 68 -19.40 2.03 -10.60
CA PHE A 68 -17.96 2.17 -10.35
C PHE A 68 -17.51 1.32 -9.17
N ASP A 69 -18.22 1.35 -8.05
CA ASP A 69 -17.91 0.55 -6.87
C ASP A 69 -18.02 -0.96 -7.15
N ALA A 70 -19.03 -1.39 -7.91
CA ALA A 70 -19.17 -2.79 -8.32
C ALA A 70 -17.99 -3.25 -9.21
N ILE A 71 -17.60 -2.42 -10.19
CA ILE A 71 -16.46 -2.73 -11.06
C ILE A 71 -15.16 -2.74 -10.25
N LEU A 72 -14.98 -1.77 -9.36
CA LEU A 72 -13.79 -1.65 -8.53
C LEU A 72 -13.68 -2.84 -7.57
N SER A 73 -14.76 -3.24 -6.92
CA SER A 73 -14.79 -4.42 -6.04
C SER A 73 -14.40 -5.68 -6.80
N ALA A 74 -15.03 -5.95 -7.94
CA ALA A 74 -14.73 -7.12 -8.76
C ALA A 74 -13.28 -7.16 -9.30
N LYS A 75 -12.62 -6.00 -9.39
CA LYS A 75 -11.23 -5.93 -9.87
C LYS A 75 -10.20 -5.93 -8.76
N MET A 76 -10.54 -5.40 -7.58
CA MET A 76 -9.60 -5.22 -6.48
C MET A 76 -9.61 -6.34 -5.45
N GLU A 77 -10.67 -7.12 -5.38
CA GLU A 77 -10.70 -8.28 -4.49
C GLU A 77 -9.58 -9.29 -4.80
N VAL A 78 -8.96 -9.82 -3.75
CA VAL A 78 -7.90 -10.84 -3.85
C VAL A 78 -8.55 -12.22 -3.77
N VAL A 79 -8.99 -12.72 -4.91
CA VAL A 79 -9.54 -14.07 -5.07
C VAL A 79 -8.77 -14.84 -6.13
N SER A 80 -8.82 -16.17 -6.06
CA SER A 80 -8.07 -17.01 -6.99
C SER A 80 -8.40 -16.68 -8.45
N GLY A 81 -7.36 -16.36 -9.24
CA GLY A 81 -7.49 -16.03 -10.66
C GLY A 81 -7.81 -14.55 -10.95
N SER A 82 -8.06 -13.70 -9.95
CA SER A 82 -8.26 -12.27 -10.17
C SER A 82 -6.96 -11.57 -10.61
N TYR A 83 -7.09 -10.41 -11.25
CA TYR A 83 -5.94 -9.58 -11.60
C TYR A 83 -5.19 -9.10 -10.35
N SER A 84 -5.92 -8.69 -9.32
CA SER A 84 -5.34 -8.28 -8.03
C SER A 84 -4.61 -9.42 -7.33
N TYR A 85 -5.10 -10.66 -7.44
CA TYR A 85 -4.39 -11.83 -6.93
C TYR A 85 -3.01 -11.98 -7.58
N GLN A 86 -2.90 -11.80 -8.88
CA GLN A 86 -1.61 -11.93 -9.59
C GLN A 86 -0.59 -10.88 -9.11
N LEU A 87 -1.02 -9.63 -8.96
CA LEU A 87 -0.18 -8.52 -8.48
C LEU A 87 0.18 -8.66 -7.00
N TRP A 88 -0.73 -9.22 -6.20
CA TRP A 88 -0.53 -9.46 -4.78
C TRP A 88 0.36 -10.67 -4.53
N HIS A 89 0.15 -11.77 -5.29
CA HIS A 89 0.92 -13.01 -5.16
C HIS A 89 2.40 -12.77 -5.44
N TYR A 90 2.71 -12.11 -6.52
CA TYR A 90 4.07 -11.73 -6.90
C TYR A 90 4.14 -10.22 -7.12
N THR A 91 4.91 -9.52 -6.29
CA THR A 91 5.01 -8.06 -6.37
C THR A 91 5.82 -7.64 -7.59
N PRO A 92 5.23 -7.00 -8.62
CA PRO A 92 5.92 -6.64 -9.85
C PRO A 92 6.79 -5.40 -9.72
N VAL A 93 6.58 -4.61 -8.66
CA VAL A 93 7.31 -3.35 -8.44
C VAL A 93 8.72 -3.67 -7.93
N PRO A 94 9.78 -3.13 -8.56
CA PRO A 94 11.14 -3.33 -8.07
C PRO A 94 11.33 -2.63 -6.73
N ILE A 95 11.76 -3.40 -5.72
CA ILE A 95 12.04 -2.93 -4.38
C ILE A 95 13.55 -3.02 -4.16
N PHE A 96 14.16 -1.96 -3.65
CA PHE A 96 15.57 -1.92 -3.33
C PHE A 96 15.76 -1.55 -1.86
N LEU A 97 16.54 -2.35 -1.14
CA LEU A 97 17.03 -2.01 0.18
C LEU A 97 18.42 -1.39 0.06
N ARG A 98 18.59 -0.21 0.61
CA ARG A 98 19.86 0.50 0.66
C ARG A 98 20.32 0.56 2.10
N PHE A 99 21.40 -0.15 2.43
CA PHE A 99 21.95 -0.19 3.78
C PHE A 99 23.12 0.76 3.89
N TYR A 100 23.14 1.47 5.00
CA TYR A 100 24.26 2.31 5.43
C TYR A 100 24.71 1.81 6.79
N ILE A 101 25.99 1.43 6.88
CA ILE A 101 26.57 0.85 8.08
C ILE A 101 27.36 1.95 8.80
N TYR A 102 27.14 2.11 10.10
CA TYR A 102 27.95 2.99 10.93
C TYR A 102 29.22 2.26 11.33
N ASN A 103 30.33 2.62 10.68
CA ASN A 103 31.67 2.11 10.96
C ASN A 103 32.29 2.89 12.13
N LEU A 104 32.69 2.18 13.19
CA LEU A 104 33.38 2.77 14.34
C LEU A 104 34.85 3.03 13.96
N THR A 105 35.27 4.31 13.95
CA THR A 105 36.62 4.70 13.50
C THR A 105 37.64 4.77 14.63
N ASN A 106 37.20 4.81 15.90
CA ASN A 106 38.06 4.87 17.09
C ASN A 106 37.80 3.72 18.09
N PRO A 107 37.92 2.44 17.68
CA PRO A 107 37.57 1.32 18.53
C PRO A 107 38.40 1.22 19.84
N GLU A 108 39.67 1.56 19.80
CA GLU A 108 40.56 1.51 20.98
C GLU A 108 40.17 2.59 22.00
N GLU A 109 39.97 3.82 21.56
CA GLU A 109 39.56 4.93 22.40
C GLU A 109 38.15 4.68 22.99
N PHE A 110 37.23 4.17 22.19
CA PHE A 110 35.89 3.79 22.65
C PHE A 110 35.95 2.68 23.71
N SER A 111 36.79 1.66 23.51
CA SER A 111 36.99 0.59 24.49
C SER A 111 37.59 1.08 25.81
N ALA A 112 38.37 2.16 25.77
CA ALA A 112 38.91 2.82 26.95
C ALA A 112 37.91 3.76 27.65
N GLY A 113 36.67 3.82 27.18
CA GLY A 113 35.57 4.66 27.71
C GLY A 113 35.43 6.03 27.04
N GLY A 114 36.15 6.24 25.93
CA GLY A 114 35.98 7.43 25.10
C GLY A 114 34.66 7.45 24.33
N LYS A 115 34.34 8.58 23.73
CA LYS A 115 33.13 8.73 22.90
C LYS A 115 33.31 8.02 21.54
N ALA A 116 32.32 7.27 21.11
CA ALA A 116 32.31 6.64 19.78
C ALA A 116 32.35 7.70 18.66
N VAL A 117 33.22 7.49 17.67
CA VAL A 117 33.27 8.25 16.42
C VAL A 117 32.83 7.33 15.30
N LEU A 118 31.68 7.63 14.69
CA LEU A 118 31.05 6.80 13.68
C LEU A 118 31.16 7.46 12.31
N GLN A 119 31.45 6.66 11.31
CA GLN A 119 31.43 7.03 9.90
C GLN A 119 30.37 6.20 9.18
N GLU A 120 29.44 6.83 8.50
CA GLU A 120 28.47 6.15 7.64
C GLU A 120 29.16 5.64 6.38
N VAL A 121 29.01 4.36 6.08
CA VAL A 121 29.56 3.67 4.91
C VAL A 121 28.43 3.00 4.14
N GLY A 122 28.39 3.18 2.82
CA GLY A 122 27.33 2.68 1.93
C GLY A 122 27.08 3.65 0.76
N PRO A 123 26.05 3.39 -0.05
CA PRO A 123 25.02 2.38 0.12
C PRO A 123 25.47 0.96 -0.26
N TYR A 124 25.05 -0.04 0.51
CA TYR A 124 25.05 -1.44 0.14
C TYR A 124 23.65 -1.79 -0.34
N VAL A 125 23.48 -2.06 -1.63
CA VAL A 125 22.17 -2.16 -2.26
C VAL A 125 21.82 -3.60 -2.59
N TYR A 126 20.63 -4.01 -2.19
CA TYR A 126 20.06 -5.31 -2.53
C TYR A 126 18.68 -5.13 -3.15
N ARG A 127 18.42 -5.85 -4.22
CA ARG A 127 17.09 -5.94 -4.81
C ARG A 127 16.29 -6.98 -4.05
N GLU A 128 15.11 -6.59 -3.56
CA GLU A 128 14.19 -7.44 -2.80
C GLU A 128 13.07 -7.97 -3.68
N PHE A 129 12.75 -9.24 -3.50
CA PHE A 129 11.67 -9.93 -4.17
C PHE A 129 10.71 -10.52 -3.15
N HIS A 130 9.42 -10.49 -3.47
CA HIS A 130 8.35 -11.01 -2.64
C HIS A 130 7.49 -11.99 -3.40
N GLU A 131 7.17 -13.11 -2.77
CA GLU A 131 6.20 -14.06 -3.27
C GLU A 131 5.38 -14.63 -2.11
N LYS A 132 4.06 -14.75 -2.29
CA LYS A 132 3.20 -15.40 -1.30
C LYS A 132 3.14 -16.89 -1.59
N LYS A 133 3.29 -17.70 -0.54
CA LYS A 133 3.33 -19.16 -0.61
C LYS A 133 2.25 -19.77 0.29
N ASN A 134 1.86 -21.02 -0.03
CA ASN A 134 0.88 -21.80 0.74
C ASN A 134 -0.42 -21.01 0.98
N ILE A 135 -0.94 -20.43 -0.11
CA ILE A 135 -2.12 -19.57 -0.09
C ILE A 135 -3.38 -20.41 0.08
N SER A 136 -4.18 -20.09 1.10
CA SER A 136 -5.48 -20.74 1.37
C SER A 136 -6.57 -19.71 1.55
N PHE A 137 -7.63 -19.78 0.76
CA PHE A 137 -8.82 -18.94 0.88
C PHE A 137 -9.83 -19.60 1.81
N HIS A 138 -10.52 -18.80 2.61
CA HIS A 138 -11.48 -19.23 3.61
C HIS A 138 -12.88 -18.67 3.35
N ASP A 139 -13.93 -19.37 3.81
CA ASP A 139 -15.33 -18.97 3.63
C ASP A 139 -15.72 -17.67 4.35
N ASN A 140 -14.90 -17.23 5.30
CA ASN A 140 -15.06 -15.95 6.01
C ASN A 140 -14.43 -14.76 5.28
N ASN A 141 -14.17 -14.89 3.99
CA ASN A 141 -13.57 -13.87 3.13
C ASN A 141 -12.16 -13.40 3.59
N THR A 142 -11.41 -14.35 4.18
CA THR A 142 -10.00 -14.16 4.51
C THR A 142 -9.11 -15.08 3.68
N VAL A 143 -7.83 -14.75 3.62
CA VAL A 143 -6.80 -15.55 2.99
C VAL A 143 -5.59 -15.70 3.91
N THR A 144 -5.13 -16.95 4.09
CA THR A 144 -3.88 -17.24 4.80
C THR A 144 -2.73 -17.45 3.82
N PHE A 145 -1.55 -16.99 4.19
CA PHE A 145 -0.35 -17.14 3.38
C PHE A 145 0.92 -16.93 4.18
N TYR A 146 2.03 -17.49 3.67
CA TYR A 146 3.38 -17.11 4.05
C TYR A 146 3.92 -16.11 3.04
N GLN A 147 4.72 -15.14 3.51
CA GLN A 147 5.45 -14.23 2.64
C GLN A 147 6.91 -14.68 2.54
N GLN A 148 7.29 -15.25 1.41
CA GLN A 148 8.67 -15.56 1.11
C GLN A 148 9.36 -14.34 0.52
N ARG A 149 10.52 -13.99 1.08
CA ARG A 149 11.37 -12.91 0.58
C ARG A 149 12.75 -13.41 0.25
N TRP A 150 13.38 -12.80 -0.76
CA TRP A 150 14.79 -13.02 -1.05
C TRP A 150 15.41 -11.75 -1.60
N TRP A 151 16.70 -11.65 -1.43
CA TRP A 151 17.49 -10.48 -1.79
C TRP A 151 18.64 -10.89 -2.67
N THR A 152 18.92 -10.09 -3.69
CA THR A 152 20.08 -10.24 -4.58
C THR A 152 20.91 -8.97 -4.54
N TRP A 153 22.22 -9.14 -4.46
CA TRP A 153 23.16 -8.03 -4.46
C TRP A 153 23.09 -7.26 -5.78
N ASP A 154 23.06 -5.92 -5.71
CA ASP A 154 23.09 -5.01 -6.84
C ASP A 154 24.38 -4.20 -6.81
N GLN A 155 25.38 -4.64 -7.55
CA GLN A 155 26.69 -4.00 -7.62
C GLN A 155 26.62 -2.62 -8.28
N GLU A 156 25.80 -2.45 -9.32
CA GLU A 156 25.68 -1.20 -10.04
C GLU A 156 25.11 -0.09 -9.12
N ALA A 157 24.04 -0.39 -8.40
CA ALA A 157 23.42 0.53 -7.45
C ALA A 157 24.28 0.77 -6.19
N SER A 158 25.17 -0.16 -5.84
CA SER A 158 26.11 -0.03 -4.72
C SER A 158 27.36 0.77 -5.08
N GLY A 159 27.62 1.02 -6.37
CA GLY A 159 28.77 1.78 -6.84
C GLY A 159 30.11 1.10 -6.54
N ASN A 160 30.96 1.78 -5.77
CA ASN A 160 32.29 1.25 -5.43
C ASN A 160 32.28 0.33 -4.20
N HIS A 161 31.14 0.21 -3.51
CA HIS A 161 31.04 -0.67 -2.34
C HIS A 161 30.86 -2.13 -2.74
N THR A 162 31.41 -3.02 -1.91
CA THR A 162 31.34 -4.47 -2.08
C THR A 162 30.89 -5.14 -0.80
N GLN A 163 30.42 -6.36 -0.89
CA GLN A 163 30.07 -7.17 0.28
C GLN A 163 31.30 -7.49 1.18
N GLU A 164 32.50 -7.42 0.62
CA GLU A 164 33.79 -7.68 1.30
C GLU A 164 34.38 -6.45 1.99
N ASP A 165 33.73 -5.28 1.90
CA ASP A 165 34.18 -4.08 2.58
C ASP A 165 34.25 -4.33 4.09
N LYS A 166 35.41 -4.07 4.69
CA LYS A 166 35.62 -4.24 6.12
C LYS A 166 34.97 -3.11 6.90
N VAL A 167 34.23 -3.50 7.93
CA VAL A 167 33.53 -2.57 8.85
C VAL A 167 33.81 -2.99 10.28
N VAL A 168 33.96 -1.98 11.13
CA VAL A 168 34.08 -2.14 12.59
C VAL A 168 32.77 -1.71 13.21
N ILE A 169 32.10 -2.61 13.89
CA ILE A 169 30.75 -2.38 14.42
C ILE A 169 30.66 -2.74 15.91
N LEU A 170 29.68 -2.17 16.58
CA LEU A 170 29.26 -2.64 17.89
C LEU A 170 28.59 -4.01 17.75
N ASN A 171 29.03 -4.98 18.56
CA ASN A 171 28.43 -6.31 18.57
C ASN A 171 27.03 -6.23 19.20
N THR A 172 26.01 -6.52 18.39
CA THR A 172 24.61 -6.43 18.80
C THR A 172 24.23 -7.54 19.77
N VAL A 173 24.88 -8.72 19.71
CA VAL A 173 24.53 -9.89 20.53
C VAL A 173 24.68 -9.60 22.02
N PRO A 174 25.88 -9.24 22.54
CA PRO A 174 26.04 -8.94 23.97
C PRO A 174 25.23 -7.71 24.40
N VAL A 175 25.10 -6.70 23.56
CA VAL A 175 24.31 -5.50 23.87
C VAL A 175 22.84 -5.82 24.04
N SER A 176 22.27 -6.62 23.13
CA SER A 176 20.86 -7.03 23.22
C SER A 176 20.60 -7.93 24.42
N ALA A 177 21.49 -8.86 24.71
CA ALA A 177 21.39 -9.71 25.90
C ALA A 177 21.44 -8.89 27.19
N ALA A 178 22.39 -7.96 27.29
CA ALA A 178 22.49 -7.06 28.43
C ALA A 178 21.27 -6.16 28.61
N TRP A 179 20.74 -5.62 27.51
CA TRP A 179 19.54 -4.78 27.52
C TRP A 179 18.31 -5.56 27.99
N THR A 180 18.12 -6.78 27.49
CA THR A 180 16.99 -7.64 27.88
C THR A 180 17.00 -7.94 29.36
N LEU A 181 18.17 -8.32 29.93
CA LEU A 181 18.31 -8.54 31.35
C LEU A 181 18.18 -7.27 32.18
N TYR A 182 18.71 -6.15 31.72
CA TYR A 182 18.57 -4.89 32.41
C TYR A 182 17.07 -4.51 32.61
N ARG A 183 16.24 -4.77 31.61
CA ARG A 183 14.81 -4.50 31.71
C ARG A 183 14.04 -5.48 32.57
N ASN A 184 14.33 -6.76 32.45
CA ASN A 184 13.52 -7.83 33.03
C ASN A 184 14.06 -8.35 34.36
N GLU A 185 15.38 -8.59 34.44
CA GLU A 185 16.03 -9.21 35.58
C GLU A 185 17.42 -8.59 35.86
N PRO A 186 17.49 -7.33 36.29
CA PRO A 186 18.77 -6.60 36.43
C PRO A 186 19.74 -7.25 37.41
N LEU A 187 19.28 -8.08 38.34
CA LEU A 187 20.12 -8.81 39.27
C LEU A 187 21.00 -9.90 38.61
N MET A 188 20.63 -10.32 37.39
CA MET A 188 21.39 -11.32 36.62
C MET A 188 22.53 -10.71 35.79
N LEU A 189 22.63 -9.39 35.68
CA LEU A 189 23.71 -8.73 34.91
C LEU A 189 25.16 -9.14 35.33
N PRO A 190 25.49 -9.30 36.63
CA PRO A 190 26.81 -9.78 37.00
C PRO A 190 27.12 -11.19 36.49
N LEU A 191 26.09 -12.06 36.43
CA LEU A 191 26.23 -13.43 35.92
C LEU A 191 26.45 -13.41 34.41
N LEU A 192 25.69 -12.60 33.68
CA LEU A 192 25.89 -12.38 32.23
C LEU A 192 27.31 -11.86 31.94
N ASN A 193 27.80 -10.88 32.71
CA ASN A 193 29.15 -10.34 32.52
C ASN A 193 30.23 -11.41 32.78
N THR A 194 30.01 -12.29 33.76
CA THR A 194 30.93 -13.42 34.03
C THR A 194 30.92 -14.41 32.87
N PHE A 195 29.72 -14.69 32.30
CA PHE A 195 29.57 -15.56 31.14
C PHE A 195 30.29 -14.96 29.91
N PHE A 196 30.12 -13.68 29.63
CA PHE A 196 30.79 -12.99 28.50
C PHE A 196 32.31 -13.10 28.61
N LYS A 197 32.86 -12.93 29.81
CA LYS A 197 34.31 -13.13 30.06
C LYS A 197 34.75 -14.57 29.83
N LEU A 198 33.91 -15.54 30.20
CA LEU A 198 34.25 -16.98 30.06
C LEU A 198 34.29 -17.37 28.57
N VAL A 199 33.37 -16.86 27.77
CA VAL A 199 33.27 -17.15 26.31
C VAL A 199 34.14 -16.23 25.46
N HIS A 200 34.89 -15.30 26.09
CA HIS A 200 35.71 -14.29 25.43
C HIS A 200 34.88 -13.40 24.44
N GLU A 201 33.70 -12.98 24.90
CA GLU A 201 32.84 -12.12 24.12
C GLU A 201 33.44 -10.71 23.94
N GLU A 202 33.36 -10.18 22.72
CA GLU A 202 33.88 -8.86 22.38
C GLU A 202 32.75 -7.90 22.06
N LEU A 203 32.84 -6.67 22.60
CA LEU A 203 31.87 -5.61 22.37
C LEU A 203 31.97 -4.99 20.94
N ILE A 204 33.17 -5.08 20.35
CA ILE A 204 33.46 -4.52 19.03
C ILE A 204 33.92 -5.63 18.12
N VAL A 205 33.32 -5.72 16.94
CA VAL A 205 33.65 -6.74 15.94
C VAL A 205 34.10 -6.08 14.65
N THR A 206 35.21 -6.59 14.09
CA THR A 206 35.65 -6.26 12.73
C THR A 206 35.25 -7.40 11.81
N THR A 207 34.42 -7.09 10.85
CA THR A 207 33.87 -8.07 9.90
C THR A 207 33.63 -7.44 8.52
N THR A 208 32.93 -8.12 7.62
CA THR A 208 32.59 -7.58 6.32
C THR A 208 31.12 -7.13 6.25
N ALA A 209 30.80 -6.19 5.37
CA ALA A 209 29.44 -5.69 5.17
C ALA A 209 28.46 -6.82 4.83
N GLY A 210 28.85 -7.77 3.97
CA GLY A 210 28.03 -8.93 3.61
C GLY A 210 27.72 -9.82 4.81
N LYS A 211 28.70 -10.04 5.71
CA LYS A 211 28.48 -10.82 6.93
C LYS A 211 27.58 -10.11 7.92
N VAL A 212 27.71 -8.80 8.09
CA VAL A 212 26.81 -8.01 8.93
C VAL A 212 25.37 -8.10 8.45
N LEU A 213 25.17 -8.09 7.14
CA LEU A 213 23.82 -8.03 6.55
C LEU A 213 23.20 -9.43 6.37
N PHE A 214 23.83 -10.31 5.59
CA PHE A 214 23.17 -11.54 5.12
C PHE A 214 23.88 -12.85 5.46
N GLU A 215 25.22 -12.90 5.44
CA GLU A 215 25.95 -14.16 5.57
C GLU A 215 26.11 -14.61 7.03
N GLY A 216 26.04 -13.63 7.93
CA GLY A 216 26.31 -13.83 9.35
C GLY A 216 27.78 -13.99 9.69
N PHE A 217 28.21 -13.44 10.81
CA PHE A 217 29.50 -13.69 11.43
C PHE A 217 29.33 -14.53 12.69
N THR A 218 30.37 -15.30 13.00
CA THR A 218 30.41 -16.15 14.21
C THR A 218 30.56 -15.27 15.45
N ASP A 219 29.79 -15.60 16.48
CA ASP A 219 29.76 -14.90 17.73
C ASP A 219 29.97 -15.90 18.87
N PRO A 220 30.85 -15.62 19.87
CA PRO A 220 31.16 -16.55 20.97
C PRO A 220 29.94 -16.93 21.79
N VAL A 221 29.03 -16.01 22.07
CA VAL A 221 27.79 -16.29 22.82
C VAL A 221 26.90 -17.23 22.02
N LEU A 222 26.66 -16.95 20.72
CA LEU A 222 25.86 -17.81 19.85
C LEU A 222 26.47 -19.21 19.70
N ASN A 223 27.80 -19.30 19.56
CA ASN A 223 28.49 -20.58 19.52
C ASN A 223 28.33 -21.37 20.82
N ALA A 224 28.45 -20.72 21.97
CA ALA A 224 28.32 -21.39 23.27
C ALA A 224 26.89 -21.91 23.50
N THR A 225 25.86 -21.20 22.97
CA THR A 225 24.45 -21.62 23.05
C THR A 225 24.12 -22.76 22.08
N HIS A 226 24.85 -22.85 20.96
CA HIS A 226 24.60 -23.84 19.91
C HIS A 226 25.39 -25.16 20.11
N LEU A 227 26.49 -25.14 20.87
CA LEU A 227 27.30 -26.33 21.18
C LEU A 227 26.64 -27.23 22.22
N GLY A 228 25.64 -26.76 22.97
CA GLY A 228 24.81 -27.58 23.83
C GLY A 228 23.80 -28.38 23.02
N ASP A 229 23.28 -29.47 23.59
CA ASP A 229 22.20 -30.29 22.99
C ASP A 229 20.86 -29.56 22.85
N GLY A 230 20.86 -28.24 22.94
CA GLY A 230 19.67 -27.38 22.87
C GLY A 230 18.79 -27.41 24.13
N SER A 231 19.12 -28.22 25.12
CA SER A 231 18.23 -28.50 26.26
C SER A 231 18.38 -27.52 27.43
N SER A 232 19.40 -26.66 27.45
CA SER A 232 19.56 -25.71 28.56
C SER A 232 20.40 -24.49 28.19
N LEU A 233 19.78 -23.53 27.55
CA LEU A 233 20.28 -22.16 27.62
C LEU A 233 20.43 -21.75 29.09
N PRO A 234 21.54 -21.08 29.47
CA PRO A 234 21.58 -20.43 30.76
C PRO A 234 20.30 -19.56 30.94
N PRO A 235 19.58 -19.67 32.06
CA PRO A 235 18.30 -19.02 32.26
C PRO A 235 18.33 -17.49 32.17
N PHE A 236 19.51 -16.92 32.16
CA PHE A 236 19.75 -15.49 31.99
C PHE A 236 19.96 -15.06 30.52
N LEU A 237 19.98 -15.99 29.57
CA LEU A 237 20.03 -15.62 28.14
C LEU A 237 18.63 -15.51 27.56
N PRO A 238 18.40 -14.54 26.65
CA PRO A 238 17.10 -14.37 26.03
C PRO A 238 16.66 -15.64 25.28
N PRO A 239 15.38 -16.03 25.37
CA PRO A 239 14.84 -17.11 24.56
C PRO A 239 14.98 -16.80 23.07
N GLY A 240 15.24 -17.82 22.25
CA GLY A 240 15.43 -17.66 20.81
C GLY A 240 16.88 -17.35 20.37
N LEU A 241 17.78 -17.08 21.31
CA LEU A 241 19.20 -16.89 20.98
C LEU A 241 19.85 -18.18 20.45
N ALA A 242 19.40 -19.36 20.91
CA ALA A 242 19.87 -20.67 20.45
C ALA A 242 19.46 -21.04 19.02
N ASP A 243 18.52 -20.34 18.44
CA ASP A 243 18.04 -20.61 17.07
C ASP A 243 19.06 -20.21 16.00
N TYR A 244 20.07 -19.44 16.40
CA TYR A 244 21.07 -18.87 15.50
C TYR A 244 22.50 -19.26 15.90
N ASP A 245 23.25 -19.75 14.91
CA ASP A 245 24.68 -20.07 15.02
C ASP A 245 25.58 -18.89 14.66
N LYS A 246 25.03 -17.87 14.00
CA LYS A 246 25.72 -16.64 13.57
C LYS A 246 24.82 -15.44 13.73
N PHE A 247 25.40 -14.27 13.85
CA PHE A 247 24.67 -13.02 13.80
C PHE A 247 24.80 -12.37 12.43
N GLY A 248 23.66 -11.90 11.91
CA GLY A 248 23.53 -11.04 10.73
C GLY A 248 22.09 -10.56 10.64
N TRP A 249 21.89 -9.30 10.29
CA TRP A 249 20.54 -8.68 10.31
C TRP A 249 19.51 -9.43 9.47
N PHE A 250 19.94 -10.07 8.37
CA PHE A 250 19.11 -10.87 7.47
C PHE A 250 19.57 -12.32 7.36
N TYR A 251 20.38 -12.76 8.31
CA TYR A 251 20.91 -14.13 8.35
C TYR A 251 19.75 -15.13 8.45
N LYS A 252 19.78 -16.20 7.63
CA LYS A 252 18.72 -17.22 7.50
C LYS A 252 17.35 -16.70 7.05
N ARG A 253 17.22 -15.40 6.67
CA ARG A 253 15.96 -14.84 6.16
C ARG A 253 15.79 -15.05 4.67
N ASN A 254 16.88 -15.13 3.92
CA ASN A 254 16.85 -15.26 2.47
C ASN A 254 16.19 -16.57 2.07
N LEU A 255 15.11 -16.49 1.26
CA LEU A 255 14.27 -17.62 0.86
C LEU A 255 13.56 -18.37 2.01
N SER A 256 13.61 -17.88 3.23
CA SER A 256 12.87 -18.49 4.35
C SER A 256 11.36 -18.38 4.10
N LEU A 257 10.66 -19.49 4.33
CA LEU A 257 9.21 -19.52 4.23
C LEU A 257 8.54 -19.07 5.54
N THR A 258 9.16 -19.41 6.67
CA THR A 258 8.52 -19.26 7.98
C THR A 258 9.00 -18.05 8.78
N TYR A 259 10.07 -17.38 8.33
CA TYR A 259 10.69 -16.30 9.10
C TYR A 259 9.71 -15.15 9.42
N ASP A 260 8.95 -14.71 8.41
CA ASP A 260 7.96 -13.62 8.59
C ASP A 260 6.66 -14.11 9.25
N GLY A 261 6.50 -15.43 9.43
CA GLY A 261 5.33 -16.04 10.01
C GLY A 261 4.17 -16.21 9.03
N LEU A 262 3.06 -16.74 9.56
CA LEU A 262 1.82 -16.98 8.85
C LEU A 262 0.89 -15.80 9.02
N PHE A 263 0.43 -15.24 7.92
CA PHE A 263 -0.52 -14.13 7.89
C PHE A 263 -1.91 -14.62 7.53
N ASN A 264 -2.93 -13.99 8.11
CA ASN A 264 -4.30 -14.03 7.64
C ASN A 264 -4.79 -12.60 7.43
N MET A 265 -5.37 -12.33 6.27
CA MET A 265 -5.90 -11.00 5.94
C MET A 265 -7.25 -11.11 5.25
N TYR A 266 -8.06 -10.05 5.32
CA TYR A 266 -9.29 -9.94 4.56
C TYR A 266 -8.99 -9.74 3.07
N ASN A 267 -9.69 -10.49 2.21
CA ASN A 267 -9.48 -10.51 0.76
C ASN A 267 -10.25 -9.41 0.02
N GLY A 268 -11.09 -8.63 0.71
CA GLY A 268 -11.88 -7.54 0.13
C GLY A 268 -13.16 -7.96 -0.56
N HIS A 269 -13.57 -9.24 -0.49
CA HIS A 269 -14.79 -9.74 -1.12
C HIS A 269 -16.05 -9.10 -0.52
N ASP A 270 -16.14 -8.97 0.80
CA ASP A 270 -17.27 -8.31 1.46
C ASP A 270 -17.23 -6.79 1.34
N SER A 271 -16.05 -6.22 1.53
CA SER A 271 -15.83 -4.77 1.52
C SER A 271 -14.38 -4.46 1.17
N LEU A 272 -14.20 -3.55 0.22
CA LEU A 272 -12.88 -3.02 -0.11
C LEU A 272 -12.23 -2.24 1.03
N ASP A 273 -13.00 -1.77 2.00
CA ASP A 273 -12.48 -1.07 3.18
C ASP A 273 -11.63 -1.98 4.06
N ASN A 274 -11.89 -3.29 4.01
CA ASN A 274 -11.15 -4.31 4.74
C ASN A 274 -10.06 -4.98 3.90
N LEU A 275 -9.96 -4.67 2.62
CA LEU A 275 -8.98 -5.30 1.73
C LEU A 275 -7.56 -5.18 2.28
N GLY A 276 -6.88 -6.30 2.48
CA GLY A 276 -5.52 -6.37 2.96
C GLY A 276 -5.34 -6.14 4.47
N VAL A 277 -6.41 -5.86 5.21
CA VAL A 277 -6.34 -5.73 6.67
C VAL A 277 -6.02 -7.09 7.28
N ILE A 278 -5.02 -7.14 8.17
CA ILE A 278 -4.62 -8.36 8.86
C ILE A 278 -5.67 -8.69 9.91
N ASP A 279 -6.20 -9.91 9.88
CA ASP A 279 -7.07 -10.43 10.93
C ASP A 279 -6.27 -11.04 12.08
N TRP A 280 -5.21 -11.78 11.76
CA TRP A 280 -4.27 -12.31 12.74
C TRP A 280 -2.89 -12.62 12.09
N TRP A 281 -1.86 -12.71 12.94
CA TRP A 281 -0.51 -13.13 12.60
C TRP A 281 -0.08 -14.27 13.53
N ASN A 282 0.44 -15.36 12.97
CA ASN A 282 0.78 -16.58 13.71
C ASN A 282 -0.32 -17.06 14.67
N TYR A 283 -1.59 -17.03 14.20
CA TYR A 283 -2.80 -17.38 14.95
C TYR A 283 -3.12 -16.47 16.15
N GLY A 284 -2.41 -15.36 16.32
CA GLY A 284 -2.61 -14.39 17.40
C GLY A 284 -3.03 -13.00 16.88
N LYS A 285 -3.77 -12.27 17.70
CA LYS A 285 -4.09 -10.85 17.50
C LYS A 285 -3.18 -9.93 18.31
N GLU A 286 -2.30 -10.51 19.09
CA GLU A 286 -1.33 -9.82 19.94
C GLU A 286 0.03 -10.52 19.81
N THR A 287 1.08 -9.79 20.09
CA THR A 287 2.46 -10.29 20.13
C THR A 287 3.04 -10.16 21.54
N ASP A 288 4.00 -10.99 21.86
CA ASP A 288 4.69 -10.97 23.16
C ASP A 288 5.90 -10.02 23.18
N PHE A 289 6.12 -9.26 22.08
CA PHE A 289 7.31 -8.43 21.94
C PHE A 289 7.22 -7.08 22.66
N PHE A 290 6.01 -6.58 22.82
CA PHE A 290 5.74 -5.26 23.37
C PHE A 290 4.54 -5.29 24.33
N ASP A 291 4.46 -4.28 25.19
CA ASP A 291 3.31 -4.07 26.05
C ASP A 291 2.15 -3.42 25.28
N TYR A 292 0.91 -3.59 25.79
CA TYR A 292 -0.27 -2.93 25.24
C TYR A 292 -0.11 -1.40 25.22
N PRO A 293 -0.50 -0.69 24.17
CA PRO A 293 -1.19 -1.16 22.94
C PRO A 293 -0.27 -1.54 21.77
N CYS A 294 1.04 -1.55 21.95
CA CYS A 294 2.02 -1.82 20.90
C CYS A 294 2.14 -3.31 20.52
N ASN A 295 1.57 -4.20 21.34
CA ASN A 295 1.50 -5.63 21.09
C ASN A 295 0.39 -6.04 20.10
N LEU A 296 -0.57 -5.14 19.77
CA LEU A 296 -1.69 -5.45 18.90
C LEU A 296 -1.24 -5.68 17.46
N VAL A 297 -1.75 -6.77 16.86
CA VAL A 297 -1.57 -7.05 15.43
C VAL A 297 -2.61 -6.24 14.66
N GLU A 298 -2.26 -5.02 14.30
CA GLU A 298 -3.09 -4.11 13.53
C GLU A 298 -2.36 -3.64 12.26
N GLY A 299 -3.12 -3.42 11.18
CA GLY A 299 -2.56 -2.87 9.95
C GLY A 299 -2.92 -3.67 8.72
N SER A 300 -2.14 -3.48 7.67
CA SER A 300 -2.33 -4.16 6.40
C SER A 300 -1.11 -4.99 6.04
N ALA A 301 -1.34 -6.06 5.29
CA ALA A 301 -0.27 -6.92 4.76
C ALA A 301 0.57 -6.24 3.65
N GLY A 302 0.60 -4.93 3.61
CA GLY A 302 1.57 -4.09 2.88
C GLY A 302 1.37 -3.97 1.37
N SER A 303 0.32 -4.55 0.79
CA SER A 303 0.17 -4.59 -0.67
C SER A 303 -1.10 -3.97 -1.23
N CYS A 304 -1.99 -3.45 -0.41
CA CYS A 304 -3.26 -2.89 -0.87
C CYS A 304 -3.54 -1.57 -0.19
N GLY A 305 -3.83 -0.55 -1.00
CA GLY A 305 -4.30 0.72 -0.49
C GLY A 305 -5.71 0.58 0.05
N ARG A 306 -5.89 0.76 1.34
CA ARG A 306 -7.21 0.95 1.94
C ARG A 306 -7.88 2.15 1.31
N ARG A 307 -9.10 1.99 0.83
CA ARG A 307 -9.94 3.09 0.36
C ARG A 307 -10.46 3.87 1.57
N ASP A 308 -9.61 4.68 2.18
CA ASP A 308 -10.07 5.64 3.17
C ASP A 308 -10.49 6.92 2.42
N SER A 309 -11.78 7.06 2.20
CA SER A 309 -12.38 8.23 1.55
C SER A 309 -12.22 9.53 2.37
N ARG A 310 -11.66 9.46 3.56
CA ARG A 310 -11.51 10.61 4.47
C ARG A 310 -10.09 10.93 4.89
N ARG A 311 -9.07 10.12 4.52
CA ARG A 311 -7.66 10.40 4.86
C ARG A 311 -6.70 9.96 3.76
N PRO A 312 -6.10 10.90 3.01
CA PRO A 312 -5.10 10.60 1.98
C PRO A 312 -3.70 10.41 2.56
N THR A 313 -3.55 9.77 3.69
CA THR A 313 -2.24 9.46 4.23
C THR A 313 -2.24 8.05 4.79
N CYS A 314 -1.35 7.18 4.29
CA CYS A 314 -0.85 6.06 5.06
C CYS A 314 -0.18 6.63 6.33
N ARG A 315 -0.98 7.06 7.29
CA ARG A 315 -0.51 7.13 8.66
C ARG A 315 -0.60 5.72 9.18
N SER A 316 0.54 5.09 9.38
CA SER A 316 0.65 4.13 10.46
C SER A 316 0.15 4.87 11.71
N SER A 317 -1.10 4.63 12.07
CA SER A 317 -1.59 5.00 13.39
C SER A 317 -1.08 3.95 14.39
N ALA A 318 0.22 3.64 14.31
CA ALA A 318 0.88 3.07 15.45
C ALA A 318 0.90 4.19 16.49
N PRO A 319 0.38 4.00 17.70
CA PRO A 319 0.69 4.86 18.81
C PRO A 319 2.22 4.93 18.86
N THR A 320 2.76 6.12 19.07
CA THR A 320 4.19 6.30 19.29
C THR A 320 4.59 5.47 20.50
N CYS A 321 5.03 4.24 20.22
CA CYS A 321 5.67 3.38 21.20
C CYS A 321 7.07 3.94 21.38
N ALA A 322 7.27 4.75 22.41
CA ALA A 322 8.56 5.31 22.80
C ALA A 322 9.38 4.27 23.58
#